data_02f489ccf220b4fef4f114c0c33196be
#
_entry.id   02f489ccf220b4fef4f114c0c33196be
#
_cell.length_a   1.000
_cell.length_b   1.000
_cell.length_c   1.000
_cell.angle_alpha   90.00
_cell.angle_beta   90.00
_cell.angle_gamma   90.00
#
_symmetry.space_group_name_H-M   'P 1'
#
loop_
_entity.id
_entity.type
_entity.pdbx_description
1 polymer ?
#
loop_
_entity_poly.entity_id
_entity_poly.type
_entity_poly.pdbx_seq_one_letter_code
_entity_poly.pdbx_strand_id
1 'polypeptide(L)'
;FDELTFERVMDIHDLENPHGTVVSVGGQIPNNLALRLDQNKVNILGTKATSIDKAEDRHKFSSIVDALGIDQPKWKELTNFDEVDQFIEQVGFPVLVRPSYVLSGAAMNVCYNHEELRNFLGLAAEVSEKHPVVMSEFMQRCKEIEFDAVADDGEVIAYAISEHIEFAGVHSGDATIQFPPQKLYVETVRRIKKIAKKIASALEITGPFNIQFLAKDNYIKVIECNLRASRS
;
A
#
# COMPACT_ATOMS: atom_id res chain seq x y z
N PHE A 1 -25.11 0.06 14.24
CA PHE A 1 -23.66 -0.24 14.24
C PHE A 1 -23.47 -1.71 14.56
N ASP A 2 -22.66 -2.37 13.75
CA ASP A 2 -22.38 -3.79 13.89
C ASP A 2 -20.94 -4.10 13.54
N GLU A 3 -20.43 -5.27 13.92
CA GLU A 3 -19.08 -5.67 13.60
C GLU A 3 -18.94 -5.95 12.10
N LEU A 4 -17.86 -5.46 11.49
CA LEU A 4 -17.61 -5.61 10.07
C LEU A 4 -16.91 -6.95 9.80
N THR A 5 -17.67 -8.04 9.90
CA THR A 5 -17.26 -9.40 9.50
C THR A 5 -17.92 -9.80 8.20
N PHE A 6 -17.34 -10.78 7.51
CA PHE A 6 -17.93 -11.29 6.26
C PHE A 6 -19.33 -11.84 6.49
N GLU A 7 -19.52 -12.64 7.54
CA GLU A 7 -20.77 -13.28 7.89
C GLU A 7 -21.86 -12.24 8.15
N ARG A 8 -21.50 -11.18 8.89
CA ARG A 8 -22.46 -10.13 9.20
C ARG A 8 -22.83 -9.28 7.99
N VAL A 9 -21.88 -9.04 7.09
CA VAL A 9 -22.17 -8.35 5.82
C VAL A 9 -23.11 -9.19 4.97
N MET A 10 -22.91 -10.51 4.91
CA MET A 10 -23.80 -11.43 4.17
C MET A 10 -25.20 -11.47 4.77
N ASP A 11 -25.35 -11.54 6.10
CA ASP A 11 -26.65 -11.50 6.78
C ASP A 11 -27.44 -10.23 6.40
N ILE A 12 -26.75 -9.07 6.41
CA ILE A 12 -27.38 -7.78 6.05
C ILE A 12 -27.72 -7.77 4.56
N HIS A 13 -26.83 -8.26 3.71
CA HIS A 13 -27.05 -8.33 2.27
C HIS A 13 -28.27 -9.18 1.93
N ASP A 14 -28.43 -10.34 2.56
CA ASP A 14 -29.56 -11.24 2.34
C ASP A 14 -30.87 -10.65 2.88
N LEU A 15 -30.81 -9.91 3.99
CA LEU A 15 -31.98 -9.26 4.58
C LEU A 15 -32.46 -8.06 3.75
N GLU A 16 -31.53 -7.19 3.34
CA GLU A 16 -31.86 -5.92 2.67
C GLU A 16 -31.94 -6.04 1.15
N ASN A 17 -31.38 -7.11 0.57
CA ASN A 17 -31.31 -7.36 -0.87
C ASN A 17 -30.88 -6.11 -1.68
N PRO A 18 -29.72 -5.49 -1.36
CA PRO A 18 -29.28 -4.28 -2.01
C PRO A 18 -28.86 -4.53 -3.45
N HIS A 19 -28.89 -3.49 -4.27
CA HIS A 19 -28.37 -3.55 -5.65
C HIS A 19 -26.87 -3.88 -5.71
N GLY A 20 -26.10 -3.51 -4.70
CA GLY A 20 -24.66 -3.77 -4.58
C GLY A 20 -24.08 -3.16 -3.33
N THR A 21 -22.79 -3.43 -3.12
CA THR A 21 -22.07 -3.04 -1.91
C THR A 21 -20.86 -2.17 -2.26
N VAL A 22 -20.73 -1.04 -1.59
CA VAL A 22 -19.57 -0.14 -1.69
C VAL A 22 -18.54 -0.54 -0.63
N VAL A 23 -17.33 -0.89 -1.06
CA VAL A 23 -16.22 -1.32 -0.18
C VAL A 23 -15.09 -0.28 -0.08
N SER A 24 -15.21 0.83 -0.81
CA SER A 24 -14.17 1.87 -0.89
C SER A 24 -14.20 2.89 0.26
N VAL A 25 -15.05 2.69 1.27
CA VAL A 25 -15.17 3.55 2.47
C VAL A 25 -15.11 2.70 3.74
N GLY A 26 -14.65 3.29 4.84
CA GLY A 26 -14.51 2.57 6.12
C GLY A 26 -13.12 1.97 6.38
N GLY A 27 -12.12 2.36 5.60
CA GLY A 27 -10.72 1.94 5.75
C GLY A 27 -10.41 0.59 5.11
N GLN A 28 -9.47 -0.16 5.68
CA GLN A 28 -8.92 -1.38 5.09
C GLN A 28 -9.86 -2.59 5.18
N ILE A 29 -10.65 -2.69 6.25
CA ILE A 29 -11.48 -3.88 6.51
C ILE A 29 -12.49 -4.15 5.39
N PRO A 30 -13.27 -3.16 4.89
CA PRO A 30 -14.17 -3.40 3.76
C PRO A 30 -13.43 -3.85 2.50
N ASN A 31 -12.27 -3.27 2.22
CA ASN A 31 -11.45 -3.66 1.07
C ASN A 31 -11.01 -5.12 1.15
N ASN A 32 -10.58 -5.57 2.32
CA ASN A 32 -10.16 -6.96 2.54
C ASN A 32 -11.31 -7.97 2.31
N LEU A 33 -12.56 -7.54 2.48
CA LEU A 33 -13.72 -8.37 2.24
C LEU A 33 -14.15 -8.43 0.76
N ALA A 34 -13.68 -7.50 -0.08
CA ALA A 34 -14.16 -7.32 -1.44
C ALA A 34 -14.12 -8.59 -2.28
N LEU A 35 -12.97 -9.28 -2.31
CA LEU A 35 -12.82 -10.49 -3.11
C LEU A 35 -13.72 -11.63 -2.62
N ARG A 36 -13.84 -11.81 -1.29
CA ARG A 36 -14.70 -12.84 -0.70
C ARG A 36 -16.18 -12.58 -0.94
N LEU A 37 -16.60 -11.31 -0.89
CA LEU A 37 -17.96 -10.88 -1.21
C LEU A 37 -18.28 -11.13 -2.68
N ASP A 38 -17.40 -10.75 -3.60
CA ASP A 38 -17.56 -10.98 -5.04
C ASP A 38 -17.67 -12.47 -5.39
N GLN A 39 -16.83 -13.33 -4.79
CA GLN A 39 -16.91 -14.78 -4.92
C GLN A 39 -18.25 -15.38 -4.43
N ASN A 40 -18.91 -14.70 -3.51
CA ASN A 40 -20.25 -15.05 -3.02
C ASN A 40 -21.38 -14.29 -3.74
N LYS A 41 -21.09 -13.76 -4.94
CA LYS A 41 -22.05 -13.11 -5.86
C LYS A 41 -22.63 -11.80 -5.34
N VAL A 42 -21.99 -11.15 -4.38
CA VAL A 42 -22.31 -9.79 -3.98
C VAL A 42 -21.79 -8.84 -5.06
N ASN A 43 -22.64 -8.01 -5.61
CA ASN A 43 -22.25 -7.00 -6.60
C ASN A 43 -21.42 -5.89 -5.95
N ILE A 44 -20.12 -5.83 -6.24
CA ILE A 44 -19.24 -4.77 -5.73
C ILE A 44 -19.36 -3.54 -6.62
N LEU A 45 -19.77 -2.42 -6.02
CA LEU A 45 -19.92 -1.14 -6.69
C LEU A 45 -18.60 -0.34 -6.63
N GLY A 46 -18.18 0.18 -7.77
CA GLY A 46 -16.92 0.90 -7.93
C GLY A 46 -15.82 0.02 -8.51
N THR A 47 -14.62 0.08 -7.96
CA THR A 47 -13.49 -0.71 -8.46
C THR A 47 -13.74 -2.21 -8.27
N LYS A 48 -13.43 -2.99 -9.30
CA LYS A 48 -13.61 -4.46 -9.30
C LYS A 48 -12.83 -5.10 -8.14
N ALA A 49 -13.42 -6.10 -7.50
CA ALA A 49 -12.79 -6.84 -6.41
C ALA A 49 -11.43 -7.45 -6.79
N THR A 50 -11.28 -7.91 -8.04
CA THR A 50 -10.00 -8.42 -8.57
C THR A 50 -8.93 -7.35 -8.69
N SER A 51 -9.30 -6.10 -8.97
CA SER A 51 -8.35 -4.97 -9.00
C SER A 51 -7.97 -4.52 -7.60
N ILE A 52 -8.90 -4.58 -6.65
CA ILE A 52 -8.63 -4.36 -5.23
C ILE A 52 -7.62 -5.41 -4.73
N ASP A 53 -7.84 -6.68 -4.99
CA ASP A 53 -6.92 -7.76 -4.64
C ASP A 53 -5.52 -7.58 -5.25
N LYS A 54 -5.44 -7.13 -6.51
CA LYS A 54 -4.15 -6.82 -7.15
C LYS A 54 -3.40 -5.65 -6.51
N ALA A 55 -4.12 -4.66 -6.00
CA ALA A 55 -3.51 -3.51 -5.33
C ALA A 55 -3.06 -3.84 -3.89
N GLU A 56 -3.83 -4.67 -3.18
CA GLU A 56 -3.56 -5.05 -1.79
C GLU A 56 -2.47 -6.13 -1.65
N ASP A 57 -2.37 -7.02 -2.63
CA ASP A 57 -1.34 -8.05 -2.67
C ASP A 57 -0.01 -7.46 -3.13
N ARG A 58 0.99 -7.48 -2.24
CA ARG A 58 2.31 -6.88 -2.49
C ARG A 58 2.98 -7.41 -3.76
N HIS A 59 2.92 -8.71 -4.01
CA HIS A 59 3.53 -9.32 -5.19
C HIS A 59 2.83 -8.90 -6.47
N LYS A 60 1.49 -8.93 -6.47
CA LYS A 60 0.70 -8.54 -7.64
C LYS A 60 0.90 -7.07 -7.96
N PHE A 61 0.83 -6.20 -6.94
CA PHE A 61 1.03 -4.77 -7.11
C PHE A 61 2.44 -4.45 -7.62
N SER A 62 3.48 -5.03 -7.02
CA SER A 62 4.85 -4.82 -7.45
C SER A 62 5.09 -5.28 -8.89
N SER A 63 4.51 -6.41 -9.30
CA SER A 63 4.59 -6.88 -10.68
C SER A 63 3.94 -5.91 -11.67
N ILE A 64 2.82 -5.29 -11.29
CA ILE A 64 2.17 -4.26 -12.10
C ILE A 64 3.05 -3.01 -12.20
N VAL A 65 3.61 -2.55 -11.08
CA VAL A 65 4.50 -1.38 -11.02
C VAL A 65 5.74 -1.59 -11.90
N ASP A 66 6.36 -2.77 -11.84
CA ASP A 66 7.51 -3.15 -12.67
C ASP A 66 7.13 -3.20 -14.17
N ALA A 67 6.01 -3.82 -14.51
CA ALA A 67 5.52 -3.88 -15.90
C ALA A 67 5.23 -2.49 -16.49
N LEU A 68 4.85 -1.53 -15.66
CA LEU A 68 4.61 -0.14 -16.05
C LEU A 68 5.91 0.69 -16.13
N GLY A 69 7.06 0.12 -15.77
CA GLY A 69 8.34 0.82 -15.68
C GLY A 69 8.33 1.95 -14.63
N ILE A 70 7.70 1.70 -13.50
CA ILE A 70 7.60 2.64 -12.37
C ILE A 70 8.55 2.19 -11.26
N ASP A 71 9.33 3.12 -10.72
CA ASP A 71 10.25 2.82 -9.63
C ASP A 71 9.52 2.55 -8.32
N GLN A 72 9.96 1.53 -7.59
CA GLN A 72 9.54 1.19 -6.23
C GLN A 72 10.75 0.86 -5.36
N PRO A 73 10.66 0.94 -4.01
CA PRO A 73 11.72 0.42 -3.15
C PRO A 73 11.98 -1.05 -3.46
N LYS A 74 13.24 -1.44 -3.56
CA LYS A 74 13.58 -2.86 -3.73
C LYS A 74 13.04 -3.63 -2.53
N TRP A 75 12.47 -4.79 -2.79
CA TRP A 75 11.89 -5.63 -1.76
C TRP A 75 12.05 -7.10 -2.11
N LYS A 76 12.05 -7.94 -1.11
CA LYS A 76 12.07 -9.39 -1.26
C LYS A 76 11.35 -10.05 -0.09
N GLU A 77 10.61 -11.08 -0.41
CA GLU A 77 10.10 -12.02 0.57
C GLU A 77 11.18 -13.08 0.81
N LEU A 78 11.53 -13.28 2.07
CA LEU A 78 12.66 -14.09 2.48
C LEU A 78 12.14 -15.33 3.20
N THR A 79 12.62 -16.47 2.75
CA THR A 79 12.29 -17.77 3.33
C THR A 79 13.48 -18.42 4.06
N ASN A 80 14.69 -17.91 3.84
CA ASN A 80 15.91 -18.39 4.47
C ASN A 80 16.93 -17.27 4.69
N PHE A 81 17.94 -17.53 5.55
CA PHE A 81 18.96 -16.54 5.91
C PHE A 81 19.95 -16.22 4.78
N ASP A 82 20.21 -17.14 3.87
CA ASP A 82 21.15 -16.90 2.75
C ASP A 82 20.60 -15.82 1.80
N GLU A 83 19.28 -15.75 1.65
CA GLU A 83 18.63 -14.72 0.85
C GLU A 83 18.70 -13.33 1.50
N VAL A 84 18.81 -13.27 2.83
CA VAL A 84 18.95 -12.02 3.58
C VAL A 84 20.28 -11.34 3.20
N ASP A 85 21.39 -12.08 3.27
CA ASP A 85 22.72 -11.52 2.98
C ASP A 85 22.80 -11.06 1.52
N GLN A 86 22.28 -11.85 0.58
CA GLN A 86 22.22 -11.45 -0.84
C GLN A 86 21.40 -10.17 -1.06
N PHE A 87 20.28 -10.01 -0.34
CA PHE A 87 19.47 -8.80 -0.45
C PHE A 87 20.20 -7.58 0.13
N ILE A 88 20.89 -7.76 1.27
CA ILE A 88 21.70 -6.69 1.88
C ILE A 88 22.86 -6.27 0.97
N GLU A 89 23.54 -7.20 0.32
CA GLU A 89 24.58 -6.88 -0.68
C GLU A 89 24.03 -6.02 -1.82
N GLN A 90 22.78 -6.23 -2.20
CA GLN A 90 22.13 -5.51 -3.29
C GLN A 90 21.65 -4.11 -2.91
N VAL A 91 21.13 -3.91 -1.68
CA VAL A 91 20.46 -2.66 -1.28
C VAL A 91 21.22 -1.86 -0.23
N GLY A 92 22.08 -2.53 0.56
CA GLY A 92 22.74 -1.95 1.73
C GLY A 92 21.79 -1.73 2.91
N PHE A 93 22.34 -1.17 3.99
CA PHE A 93 21.56 -0.72 5.15
C PHE A 93 21.21 0.78 5.03
N PRO A 94 20.13 1.23 5.65
CA PRO A 94 19.15 0.48 6.44
C PRO A 94 18.11 -0.25 5.59
N VAL A 95 17.52 -1.29 6.18
CA VAL A 95 16.40 -2.04 5.60
C VAL A 95 15.21 -2.04 6.53
N LEU A 96 14.03 -2.04 5.95
CA LEU A 96 12.77 -2.23 6.66
C LEU A 96 12.41 -3.72 6.62
N VAL A 97 12.16 -4.29 7.78
CA VAL A 97 11.78 -5.69 7.94
C VAL A 97 10.39 -5.78 8.55
N ARG A 98 9.54 -6.62 7.98
CA ARG A 98 8.20 -6.89 8.50
C ARG A 98 7.84 -8.34 8.29
N PRO A 99 7.17 -9.02 9.22
CA PRO A 99 6.53 -10.30 8.97
C PRO A 99 5.46 -10.15 7.89
N SER A 100 5.28 -11.16 7.04
CA SER A 100 4.25 -11.14 5.98
C SER A 100 2.83 -11.13 6.53
N TYR A 101 2.66 -11.56 7.77
CA TYR A 101 1.37 -11.66 8.42
C TYR A 101 1.39 -10.96 9.78
N VAL A 102 1.04 -9.67 9.79
CA VAL A 102 0.80 -8.94 11.05
C VAL A 102 -0.40 -8.03 10.89
N LEU A 103 -1.34 -8.19 11.79
CA LEU A 103 -2.59 -7.43 11.86
C LEU A 103 -2.42 -5.97 12.35
N SER A 104 -1.22 -5.54 12.72
CA SER A 104 -0.95 -4.16 13.13
C SER A 104 0.53 -3.82 12.95
N GLY A 105 0.84 -2.56 12.63
CA GLY A 105 2.19 -2.05 12.37
C GLY A 105 3.24 -2.22 13.49
N ALA A 106 2.88 -2.86 14.59
CA ALA A 106 3.75 -3.11 15.75
C ALA A 106 4.94 -4.06 15.49
N ALA A 107 4.99 -4.72 14.34
CA ALA A 107 6.05 -5.65 14.00
C ALA A 107 6.93 -5.21 12.83
N MET A 108 6.86 -3.95 12.40
CA MET A 108 7.81 -3.40 11.44
C MET A 108 9.01 -2.81 12.19
N ASN A 109 10.22 -3.11 11.73
CA ASN A 109 11.42 -2.52 12.28
C ASN A 109 12.41 -2.10 11.20
N VAL A 110 13.09 -0.98 11.43
CA VAL A 110 14.19 -0.51 10.58
C VAL A 110 15.50 -0.99 11.19
N CYS A 111 16.23 -1.83 10.45
CA CYS A 111 17.51 -2.37 10.87
C CYS A 111 18.64 -1.62 10.17
N TYR A 112 19.60 -1.13 10.94
CA TYR A 112 20.73 -0.34 10.46
C TYR A 112 22.03 -1.14 10.31
N ASN A 113 22.04 -2.39 10.83
CA ASN A 113 23.19 -3.28 10.77
C ASN A 113 22.76 -4.74 10.88
N HIS A 114 23.71 -5.66 10.66
CA HIS A 114 23.47 -7.09 10.72
C HIS A 114 23.04 -7.59 12.11
N GLU A 115 23.52 -6.96 13.19
CA GLU A 115 23.18 -7.35 14.56
C GLU A 115 21.70 -7.09 14.86
N GLU A 116 21.24 -5.87 14.56
CA GLU A 116 19.82 -5.51 14.70
C GLU A 116 18.91 -6.40 13.85
N LEU A 117 19.35 -6.67 12.62
CA LEU A 117 18.61 -7.52 11.69
C LEU A 117 18.48 -8.95 12.21
N ARG A 118 19.58 -9.57 12.70
CA ARG A 118 19.54 -10.93 13.26
C ARG A 118 18.66 -11.01 14.50
N ASN A 119 18.76 -10.03 15.39
CA ASN A 119 17.91 -9.95 16.59
C ASN A 119 16.42 -9.87 16.22
N PHE A 120 16.07 -9.04 15.24
CA PHE A 120 14.70 -8.92 14.80
C PHE A 120 14.20 -10.19 14.09
N LEU A 121 14.99 -10.78 13.21
CA LEU A 121 14.62 -12.02 12.52
C LEU A 121 14.51 -13.21 13.48
N GLY A 122 15.34 -13.28 14.54
CA GLY A 122 15.21 -14.25 15.61
C GLY A 122 13.87 -14.14 16.34
N LEU A 123 13.49 -12.95 16.73
CA LEU A 123 12.19 -12.69 17.36
C LEU A 123 11.01 -12.97 16.39
N ALA A 124 11.14 -12.61 15.13
CA ALA A 124 10.12 -12.87 14.12
C ALA A 124 9.93 -14.37 13.84
N ALA A 125 11.03 -15.16 13.85
CA ALA A 125 10.98 -16.60 13.68
C ALA A 125 10.30 -17.32 14.86
N GLU A 126 10.49 -16.83 16.09
CA GLU A 126 9.81 -17.35 17.28
C GLU A 126 8.29 -17.11 17.24
N VAL A 127 7.87 -15.99 16.64
CA VAL A 127 6.44 -15.61 16.54
C VAL A 127 5.76 -16.28 15.34
N SER A 128 6.51 -16.65 14.29
CA SER A 128 5.93 -17.13 13.04
C SER A 128 6.85 -18.11 12.30
N GLU A 129 6.89 -19.37 12.75
CA GLU A 129 7.61 -20.45 12.07
C GLU A 129 7.15 -20.75 10.63
N LYS A 130 6.00 -20.21 10.21
CA LYS A 130 5.34 -20.57 8.95
C LYS A 130 5.15 -19.41 7.96
N HIS A 131 5.52 -18.19 8.33
CA HIS A 131 5.27 -17.04 7.46
C HIS A 131 6.58 -16.37 7.04
N PRO A 132 6.74 -16.11 5.74
CA PRO A 132 7.92 -15.43 5.23
C PRO A 132 8.03 -14.01 5.81
N VAL A 133 9.26 -13.51 5.87
CA VAL A 133 9.56 -12.13 6.26
C VAL A 133 9.77 -11.31 5.00
N VAL A 134 9.12 -10.15 4.92
CA VAL A 134 9.36 -9.20 3.84
C VAL A 134 10.42 -8.19 4.26
N MET A 135 11.49 -8.11 3.50
CA MET A 135 12.48 -7.05 3.59
C MET A 135 12.32 -6.06 2.46
N SER A 136 12.54 -4.79 2.77
CA SER A 136 12.58 -3.74 1.75
C SER A 136 13.66 -2.71 2.02
N GLU A 137 14.18 -2.10 0.96
CA GLU A 137 15.04 -0.93 1.02
C GLU A 137 14.36 0.17 1.85
N PHE A 138 15.06 0.71 2.85
CA PHE A 138 14.55 1.83 3.63
C PHE A 138 15.21 3.13 3.18
N MET A 139 14.43 3.99 2.55
CA MET A 139 14.89 5.26 2.01
C MET A 139 14.87 6.35 3.08
N GLN A 140 16.05 6.71 3.60
CA GLN A 140 16.18 7.74 4.62
C GLN A 140 16.01 9.16 4.07
N ARG A 141 15.40 10.03 4.88
CA ARG A 141 15.21 11.45 4.60
C ARG A 141 14.49 11.72 3.28
N CYS A 142 13.54 10.84 2.95
CA CYS A 142 12.64 11.05 1.85
C CYS A 142 11.41 11.81 2.32
N LYS A 143 10.82 12.58 1.43
CA LYS A 143 9.47 13.11 1.61
C LYS A 143 8.47 12.01 1.32
N GLU A 144 7.43 11.96 2.11
CA GLU A 144 6.26 11.18 1.82
C GLU A 144 5.19 12.07 1.20
N ILE A 145 4.57 11.58 0.14
CA ILE A 145 3.62 12.33 -0.66
C ILE A 145 2.41 11.46 -0.90
N GLU A 146 1.25 12.02 -0.62
CA GLU A 146 -0.04 11.39 -0.87
C GLU A 146 -0.64 11.92 -2.18
N PHE A 147 -1.18 11.03 -2.97
CA PHE A 147 -2.00 11.36 -4.14
C PHE A 147 -3.39 10.78 -3.93
N ASP A 148 -4.32 11.61 -3.47
CA ASP A 148 -5.71 11.27 -3.28
C ASP A 148 -6.49 11.61 -4.52
N ALA A 149 -7.27 10.68 -5.05
CA ALA A 149 -7.95 10.88 -6.31
C ALA A 149 -9.26 10.11 -6.41
N VAL A 150 -10.02 10.48 -7.43
CA VAL A 150 -11.18 9.74 -7.91
C VAL A 150 -10.97 9.44 -9.39
N ALA A 151 -11.23 8.20 -9.77
CA ALA A 151 -11.18 7.76 -11.16
C ALA A 151 -12.49 7.11 -11.60
N ASP A 152 -12.69 7.05 -12.91
CA ASP A 152 -13.76 6.31 -13.56
C ASP A 152 -13.16 5.48 -14.70
N ASP A 153 -13.31 4.16 -14.63
CA ASP A 153 -12.75 3.19 -15.57
C ASP A 153 -11.26 3.44 -15.90
N GLY A 154 -10.48 3.74 -14.85
CA GLY A 154 -9.05 4.01 -14.95
C GLY A 154 -8.67 5.44 -15.37
N GLU A 155 -9.64 6.30 -15.69
CA GLU A 155 -9.40 7.72 -15.98
C GLU A 155 -9.50 8.55 -14.71
N VAL A 156 -8.43 9.28 -14.35
CA VAL A 156 -8.39 10.15 -13.18
C VAL A 156 -9.20 11.42 -13.43
N ILE A 157 -10.33 11.58 -12.74
CA ILE A 157 -11.26 12.70 -12.89
C ILE A 157 -10.85 13.88 -12.02
N ALA A 158 -10.52 13.62 -10.75
CA ALA A 158 -10.11 14.62 -9.78
C ALA A 158 -8.99 14.09 -8.90
N TYR A 159 -8.11 14.97 -8.43
CA TYR A 159 -7.02 14.60 -7.54
C TYR A 159 -6.60 15.75 -6.64
N ALA A 160 -6.01 15.39 -5.50
CA ALA A 160 -5.27 16.26 -4.61
C ALA A 160 -3.88 15.65 -4.38
N ILE A 161 -2.86 16.50 -4.25
CA ILE A 161 -1.52 16.08 -3.84
C ILE A 161 -1.22 16.79 -2.54
N SER A 162 -0.84 16.04 -1.52
CA SER A 162 -0.37 16.55 -0.25
C SER A 162 1.03 16.01 0.07
N GLU A 163 1.76 16.68 0.95
CA GLU A 163 3.05 16.24 1.44
C GLU A 163 3.05 16.15 2.96
N HIS A 164 3.79 15.19 3.50
CA HIS A 164 4.06 15.13 4.93
C HIS A 164 5.11 16.17 5.30
N ILE A 165 4.91 16.84 6.43
CA ILE A 165 5.91 17.78 6.97
C ILE A 165 7.11 17.01 7.48
N GLU A 166 6.86 15.86 8.10
CA GLU A 166 7.85 14.91 8.56
C GLU A 166 8.48 14.15 7.39
N PHE A 167 9.66 13.58 7.63
CA PHE A 167 10.24 12.62 6.69
C PHE A 167 9.51 11.27 6.78
N ALA A 168 9.56 10.53 5.68
CA ALA A 168 8.97 9.20 5.58
C ALA A 168 9.37 8.27 6.73
N GLY A 169 8.41 7.47 7.19
CA GLY A 169 8.53 6.58 8.33
C GLY A 169 7.63 6.95 9.51
N VAL A 170 6.90 8.04 9.42
CA VAL A 170 5.77 8.36 10.30
C VAL A 170 4.50 7.88 9.64
N HIS A 171 3.68 7.13 10.38
CA HIS A 171 2.41 6.62 9.83
C HIS A 171 1.52 7.78 9.37
N SER A 172 0.88 7.66 8.20
CA SER A 172 0.08 8.74 7.59
C SER A 172 -1.03 9.28 8.49
N GLY A 173 -1.59 8.44 9.37
CA GLY A 173 -2.59 8.85 10.37
C GLY A 173 -2.04 9.70 11.51
N ASP A 174 -0.72 9.73 11.69
CA ASP A 174 -0.02 10.46 12.77
C ASP A 174 0.84 11.61 12.21
N ALA A 175 1.05 11.66 10.89
CA ALA A 175 1.84 12.66 10.21
C ALA A 175 1.06 13.97 10.04
N THR A 176 1.81 15.09 10.04
CA THR A 176 1.24 16.39 9.69
C THR A 176 1.21 16.56 8.17
N ILE A 177 0.01 16.61 7.61
CA ILE A 177 -0.20 16.71 6.17
C ILE A 177 -0.39 18.16 5.77
N GLN A 178 0.34 18.59 4.75
CA GLN A 178 0.23 19.91 4.15
C GLN A 178 -0.40 19.84 2.75
N PHE A 179 -1.50 20.55 2.58
CA PHE A 179 -2.17 20.73 1.31
C PHE A 179 -2.42 22.23 1.01
N PRO A 180 -2.11 22.72 -0.18
CA PRO A 180 -1.31 22.07 -1.24
C PRO A 180 0.17 21.90 -0.85
N PRO A 181 0.93 21.00 -1.51
CA PRO A 181 2.33 20.80 -1.19
C PRO A 181 3.15 22.05 -1.48
N GLN A 182 4.07 22.41 -0.57
CA GLN A 182 4.84 23.65 -0.64
C GLN A 182 6.31 23.43 -1.04
N LYS A 183 6.82 22.22 -0.79
CA LYS A 183 8.25 21.91 -0.95
C LYS A 183 8.54 20.89 -2.03
N LEU A 184 7.57 20.61 -2.91
CA LEU A 184 7.75 19.72 -4.05
C LEU A 184 8.21 20.49 -5.29
N TYR A 185 9.15 19.93 -6.01
CA TYR A 185 9.51 20.44 -7.33
C TYR A 185 8.37 20.22 -8.33
N VAL A 186 8.19 21.15 -9.24
CA VAL A 186 7.16 21.06 -10.29
C VAL A 186 7.30 19.76 -11.11
N GLU A 187 8.54 19.34 -11.37
CA GLU A 187 8.81 18.09 -12.08
C GLU A 187 8.37 16.85 -11.28
N THR A 188 8.60 16.86 -9.96
CA THR A 188 8.11 15.80 -9.05
C THR A 188 6.59 15.68 -9.16
N VAL A 189 5.87 16.80 -9.07
CA VAL A 189 4.41 16.82 -9.20
C VAL A 189 3.95 16.29 -10.56
N ARG A 190 4.60 16.68 -11.66
CA ARG A 190 4.26 16.19 -13.01
C ARG A 190 4.46 14.69 -13.14
N ARG A 191 5.56 14.17 -12.60
CA ARG A 191 5.87 12.73 -12.63
C ARG A 191 4.90 11.93 -11.79
N ILE A 192 4.56 12.38 -10.57
CA ILE A 192 3.53 11.76 -9.71
C ILE A 192 2.21 11.63 -10.46
N LYS A 193 1.72 12.70 -11.09
CA LYS A 193 0.49 12.66 -11.90
C LYS A 193 0.56 11.64 -13.03
N LYS A 194 1.69 11.56 -13.72
CA LYS A 194 1.88 10.59 -14.81
C LYS A 194 1.87 9.16 -14.30
N ILE A 195 2.53 8.91 -13.18
CA ILE A 195 2.56 7.59 -12.53
C ILE A 195 1.17 7.19 -12.07
N ALA A 196 0.47 8.08 -11.35
CA ALA A 196 -0.87 7.83 -10.83
C ALA A 196 -1.87 7.48 -11.95
N LYS A 197 -1.83 8.19 -13.08
CA LYS A 197 -2.66 7.88 -14.25
C LYS A 197 -2.36 6.49 -14.82
N LYS A 198 -1.09 6.09 -14.89
CA LYS A 198 -0.72 4.75 -15.37
C LYS A 198 -1.25 3.65 -14.45
N ILE A 199 -1.11 3.84 -13.13
CA ILE A 199 -1.61 2.87 -12.14
C ILE A 199 -3.14 2.81 -12.17
N ALA A 200 -3.82 3.94 -12.20
CA ALA A 200 -5.27 3.99 -12.28
C ALA A 200 -5.81 3.25 -13.50
N SER A 201 -5.20 3.47 -14.66
CA SER A 201 -5.56 2.77 -15.90
C SER A 201 -5.27 1.26 -15.82
N ALA A 202 -4.10 0.86 -15.32
CA ALA A 202 -3.73 -0.56 -15.24
C ALA A 202 -4.59 -1.36 -14.25
N LEU A 203 -5.12 -0.71 -13.22
CA LEU A 203 -6.03 -1.31 -12.23
C LEU A 203 -7.52 -1.08 -12.55
N GLU A 204 -7.83 -0.39 -13.66
CA GLU A 204 -9.21 -0.06 -14.05
C GLU A 204 -10.01 0.55 -12.88
N ILE A 205 -9.40 1.54 -12.19
CA ILE A 205 -9.96 2.08 -10.95
C ILE A 205 -11.26 2.86 -11.24
N THR A 206 -12.31 2.55 -10.48
CA THR A 206 -13.56 3.31 -10.47
C THR A 206 -13.94 3.67 -9.03
N GLY A 207 -13.83 4.94 -8.68
CA GLY A 207 -14.05 5.45 -7.33
C GLY A 207 -12.81 6.07 -6.69
N PRO A 208 -12.82 6.28 -5.37
CA PRO A 208 -11.72 6.91 -4.65
C PRO A 208 -10.52 5.95 -4.53
N PHE A 209 -9.32 6.52 -4.62
CA PHE A 209 -8.08 5.82 -4.38
C PHE A 209 -7.00 6.75 -3.87
N ASN A 210 -6.02 6.17 -3.22
CA ASN A 210 -4.84 6.86 -2.69
C ASN A 210 -3.58 6.13 -3.16
N ILE A 211 -2.55 6.89 -3.57
CA ILE A 211 -1.22 6.36 -3.85
C ILE A 211 -0.21 7.08 -2.98
N GLN A 212 0.61 6.32 -2.28
CA GLN A 212 1.72 6.85 -1.49
C GLN A 212 3.03 6.77 -2.26
N PHE A 213 3.77 7.87 -2.21
CA PHE A 213 5.06 8.02 -2.86
C PHE A 213 6.15 8.42 -1.88
N LEU A 214 7.35 7.92 -2.12
CA LEU A 214 8.58 8.49 -1.57
C LEU A 214 9.25 9.36 -2.62
N ALA A 215 9.73 10.54 -2.20
CA ALA A 215 10.52 11.42 -3.05
C ALA A 215 11.79 11.90 -2.36
N LYS A 216 12.90 11.80 -3.06
CA LYS A 216 14.17 12.41 -2.69
C LYS A 216 14.72 13.11 -3.91
N ASP A 217 14.87 14.43 -3.81
CA ASP A 217 15.13 15.28 -4.98
C ASP A 217 14.06 15.03 -6.06
N ASN A 218 14.42 14.61 -7.25
CA ASN A 218 13.49 14.22 -8.32
C ASN A 218 13.32 12.70 -8.49
N TYR A 219 13.89 11.89 -7.60
CA TYR A 219 13.66 10.46 -7.59
C TYR A 219 12.37 10.16 -6.84
N ILE A 220 11.48 9.41 -7.50
CA ILE A 220 10.15 9.09 -6.99
C ILE A 220 10.00 7.58 -7.01
N LYS A 221 9.58 7.02 -5.88
CA LYS A 221 9.23 5.60 -5.74
C LYS A 221 7.80 5.47 -5.23
N VAL A 222 7.06 4.51 -5.80
CA VAL A 222 5.72 4.15 -5.33
C VAL A 222 5.85 3.20 -4.14
N ILE A 223 5.11 3.46 -3.07
CA ILE A 223 5.05 2.54 -1.91
C ILE A 223 3.86 1.61 -2.05
N GLU A 224 2.66 2.17 -2.18
CA GLU A 224 1.41 1.43 -2.19
C GLU A 224 0.30 2.20 -2.92
N CYS A 225 -0.74 1.47 -3.30
CA CYS A 225 -1.97 2.01 -3.84
C CYS A 225 -3.16 1.42 -3.08
N ASN A 226 -3.94 2.27 -2.44
CA ASN A 226 -5.12 1.89 -1.70
C ASN A 226 -6.37 2.23 -2.51
N LEU A 227 -7.18 1.24 -2.88
CA LEU A 227 -8.38 1.45 -3.71
C LEU A 227 -9.61 1.79 -2.85
N ARG A 228 -9.46 2.82 -2.06
CA ARG A 228 -10.43 3.32 -1.10
C ARG A 228 -10.17 4.79 -0.76
N ALA A 229 -11.14 5.42 -0.11
CA ALA A 229 -10.93 6.75 0.46
C ALA A 229 -9.80 6.72 1.51
N SER A 230 -8.93 7.72 1.45
CA SER A 230 -7.87 7.91 2.44
C SER A 230 -8.46 8.32 3.79
N ARG A 231 -7.68 8.10 4.85
CA ARG A 231 -7.96 8.65 6.18
C ARG A 231 -7.21 9.97 6.43
N SER A 232 -6.39 10.37 5.49
CA SER A 232 -5.54 11.57 5.57
C SER A 232 -6.35 12.82 5.39
#